data_3598729784f91299fa42e83f9b9c9fb5
#
_entry.id   3598729784f91299fa42e83f9b9c9fb5
#
_cell.length_a   1.000
_cell.length_b   1.000
_cell.length_c   1.000
_cell.angle_alpha   90.00
_cell.angle_beta   90.00
_cell.angle_gamma   90.00
#
_symmetry.space_group_name_H-M   'P 1'
#
loop_
_entity.id
_entity.type
_entity.pdbx_description
1 polymer ?
#
loop_
_entity_poly.entity_id
_entity_poly.type
_entity_poly.pdbx_seq_one_letter_code
_entity_poly.pdbx_strand_id
1 'polypeptide(L)'
;MTVPLALDLGLLPTALVGGGPPLIKRLTLLDGEQVANLKIYAPAPDAAVTKAAGARLVPRLPTEADIAACRVLFVAGVPPDQSAELAAKARAHRVLVNVEDALPLCDFHVPAILRRGDLALSISTGGASPTLSRRLRAYLGDLFPETWAERIQRIAAMRSDLRAKGTPIGDVAAATDRLIDEEGWLPRR
;
A
#
# COMPACT_ATOMS: atom_id res chain seq x y z
N MET A 1 14.35 -14.12 -0.47
CA MET A 1 14.53 -12.89 -1.30
C MET A 1 13.16 -12.46 -1.75
N THR A 2 12.78 -11.18 -1.60
CA THR A 2 11.49 -10.64 -2.00
C THR A 2 11.62 -9.76 -3.24
N VAL A 3 10.65 -9.84 -4.15
CA VAL A 3 10.55 -8.93 -5.30
C VAL A 3 9.59 -7.80 -4.91
N PRO A 4 10.01 -6.52 -4.99
CA PRO A 4 9.10 -5.41 -4.74
C PRO A 4 8.08 -5.30 -5.88
N LEU A 5 6.80 -5.34 -5.51
CA LEU A 5 5.66 -5.18 -6.42
C LEU A 5 4.73 -4.11 -5.87
N ALA A 6 4.08 -3.37 -6.74
CA ALA A 6 2.97 -2.49 -6.39
C ALA A 6 1.66 -3.22 -6.70
N LEU A 7 0.80 -3.39 -5.69
CA LEU A 7 -0.55 -3.93 -5.84
C LEU A 7 -1.54 -2.78 -5.91
N ASP A 8 -2.38 -2.77 -6.92
CA ASP A 8 -3.52 -1.85 -6.98
C ASP A 8 -4.67 -2.43 -6.15
N LEU A 9 -4.73 -2.05 -4.89
CA LEU A 9 -5.77 -2.50 -3.97
C LEU A 9 -7.14 -1.89 -4.27
N GLY A 10 -7.22 -0.85 -5.10
CA GLY A 10 -8.47 -0.31 -5.61
C GLY A 10 -9.23 -1.31 -6.50
N LEU A 11 -8.50 -2.20 -7.17
CA LEU A 11 -9.04 -3.25 -8.04
C LEU A 11 -9.24 -4.61 -7.34
N LEU A 12 -8.65 -4.80 -6.15
CA LEU A 12 -8.62 -6.09 -5.49
C LEU A 12 -9.57 -6.12 -4.27
N PRO A 13 -10.52 -7.08 -4.21
CA PRO A 13 -11.29 -7.31 -3.00
C PRO A 13 -10.35 -7.58 -1.83
N THR A 14 -10.42 -6.73 -0.81
CA THR A 14 -9.50 -6.72 0.33
C THR A 14 -10.27 -6.90 1.63
N ALA A 15 -9.73 -7.68 2.55
CA ALA A 15 -10.22 -7.79 3.91
C ALA A 15 -9.16 -7.40 4.94
N LEU A 16 -9.59 -6.77 6.02
CA LEU A 16 -8.81 -6.54 7.23
C LEU A 16 -9.50 -7.23 8.40
N VAL A 17 -8.78 -8.08 9.10
CA VAL A 17 -9.28 -8.83 10.28
C VAL A 17 -8.50 -8.41 11.50
N GLY A 18 -9.21 -8.13 12.61
CA GLY A 18 -8.51 -7.86 13.85
C GLY A 18 -9.26 -7.03 14.87
N GLY A 19 -8.50 -6.29 15.69
CA GLY A 19 -9.05 -5.45 16.75
C GLY A 19 -8.04 -4.45 17.32
N GLY A 20 -8.57 -3.50 18.08
CA GLY A 20 -7.78 -2.52 18.82
C GLY A 20 -6.88 -1.61 17.97
N PRO A 21 -5.85 -1.01 18.60
CA PRO A 21 -4.94 -0.07 17.93
C PRO A 21 -4.22 -0.63 16.70
N PRO A 22 -3.78 -1.92 16.64
CA PRO A 22 -3.16 -2.47 15.46
C PRO A 22 -4.08 -2.47 14.23
N LEU A 23 -5.36 -2.84 14.40
CA LEU A 23 -6.34 -2.78 13.32
C LEU A 23 -6.51 -1.34 12.83
N ILE A 24 -6.66 -0.37 13.74
CA ILE A 24 -6.84 1.05 13.39
C ILE A 24 -5.64 1.58 12.61
N LYS A 25 -4.42 1.26 13.05
CA LYS A 25 -3.19 1.64 12.36
C LYS A 25 -3.15 1.08 10.94
N ARG A 26 -3.50 -0.19 10.75
CA ARG A 26 -3.58 -0.83 9.43
C ARG A 26 -4.68 -0.20 8.57
N LEU A 27 -5.84 0.05 9.15
CA LEU A 27 -6.96 0.70 8.47
C LEU A 27 -6.60 2.10 7.97
N THR A 28 -5.94 2.92 8.82
CA THR A 28 -5.47 4.25 8.43
C THR A 28 -4.54 4.20 7.21
N LEU A 29 -3.65 3.19 7.14
CA LEU A 29 -2.79 3.00 5.98
C LEU A 29 -3.63 2.66 4.73
N LEU A 30 -4.58 1.72 4.84
CA LEU A 30 -5.42 1.29 3.72
C LEU A 30 -6.34 2.42 3.23
N ASP A 31 -6.85 3.24 4.14
CA ASP A 31 -7.65 4.43 3.81
C ASP A 31 -6.81 5.48 3.06
N GLY A 32 -5.55 5.68 3.45
CA GLY A 32 -4.60 6.54 2.74
C GLY A 32 -4.30 6.06 1.31
N GLU A 33 -4.40 4.76 1.06
CA GLU A 33 -4.23 4.15 -0.27
C GLU A 33 -5.55 4.00 -1.04
N GLN A 34 -6.65 4.56 -0.54
CA GLN A 34 -7.99 4.59 -1.18
C GLN A 34 -8.51 3.21 -1.61
N VAL A 35 -8.36 2.20 -0.75
CA VAL A 35 -8.81 0.83 -1.03
C VAL A 35 -10.35 0.78 -1.11
N ALA A 36 -10.89 0.74 -2.33
CA ALA A 36 -12.32 0.90 -2.58
C ALA A 36 -13.17 -0.30 -2.09
N ASN A 37 -12.66 -1.52 -2.22
CA ASN A 37 -13.39 -2.74 -1.89
C ASN A 37 -12.79 -3.40 -0.64
N LEU A 38 -12.96 -2.73 0.53
CA LEU A 38 -12.42 -3.15 1.82
C LEU A 38 -13.55 -3.57 2.77
N LYS A 39 -13.50 -4.80 3.29
CA LYS A 39 -14.32 -5.28 4.41
C LYS A 39 -13.47 -5.42 5.67
N ILE A 40 -14.03 -5.04 6.82
CA ILE A 40 -13.33 -5.04 8.11
C ILE A 40 -14.04 -6.00 9.06
N TYR A 41 -13.37 -7.07 9.44
CA TYR A 41 -13.89 -8.10 10.34
C TYR A 41 -13.31 -7.91 11.74
N ALA A 42 -14.15 -7.62 12.72
CA ALA A 42 -13.76 -7.46 14.11
C ALA A 42 -14.82 -8.11 15.03
N PRO A 43 -14.52 -9.24 15.71
CA PRO A 43 -15.54 -9.98 16.49
C PRO A 43 -16.00 -9.24 17.74
N ALA A 44 -15.18 -8.37 18.29
CA ALA A 44 -15.49 -7.54 19.47
C ALA A 44 -14.95 -6.12 19.27
N PRO A 45 -15.57 -5.34 18.34
CA PRO A 45 -15.07 -4.02 18.03
C PRO A 45 -15.34 -3.05 19.20
N ASP A 46 -14.32 -2.33 19.63
CA ASP A 46 -14.49 -1.19 20.53
C ASP A 46 -15.08 0.03 19.79
N ALA A 47 -15.36 1.11 20.52
CA ALA A 47 -15.92 2.32 19.94
C ALA A 47 -15.00 2.96 18.90
N ALA A 48 -13.67 2.87 19.08
CA ALA A 48 -12.69 3.44 18.16
C ALA A 48 -12.67 2.66 16.85
N VAL A 49 -12.64 1.33 16.91
CA VAL A 49 -12.73 0.43 15.74
C VAL A 49 -14.07 0.64 15.01
N THR A 50 -15.17 0.68 15.74
CA THR A 50 -16.51 0.89 15.15
C THR A 50 -16.58 2.21 14.39
N LYS A 51 -16.07 3.29 14.99
CA LYS A 51 -16.02 4.62 14.37
C LYS A 51 -15.12 4.62 13.11
N ALA A 52 -13.93 4.04 13.20
CA ALA A 52 -12.97 4.04 12.08
C ALA A 52 -13.45 3.16 10.90
N ALA A 53 -14.03 2.00 11.19
CA ALA A 53 -14.50 1.06 10.18
C ALA A 53 -15.79 1.53 9.47
N GLY A 54 -16.68 2.19 10.20
CA GLY A 54 -17.96 2.67 9.68
C GLY A 54 -18.79 1.56 9.04
N ALA A 55 -19.38 1.83 7.88
CA ALA A 55 -20.22 0.88 7.15
C ALA A 55 -19.46 -0.37 6.61
N ARG A 56 -18.13 -0.37 6.64
CA ARG A 56 -17.29 -1.52 6.23
C ARG A 56 -17.17 -2.59 7.30
N LEU A 57 -17.65 -2.32 8.54
CA LEU A 57 -17.53 -3.20 9.69
C LEU A 57 -18.45 -4.42 9.58
N VAL A 58 -17.88 -5.59 9.80
CA VAL A 58 -18.56 -6.88 9.99
C VAL A 58 -18.20 -7.38 11.40
N PRO A 59 -19.10 -7.33 12.41
CA PRO A 59 -18.77 -7.59 13.81
C PRO A 59 -18.68 -9.09 14.13
N ARG A 60 -17.85 -9.83 13.38
CA ARG A 60 -17.52 -11.23 13.55
C ARG A 60 -16.19 -11.56 12.88
N LEU A 61 -15.66 -12.74 13.10
CA LEU A 61 -14.56 -13.27 12.27
C LEU A 61 -15.06 -13.58 10.85
N PRO A 62 -14.17 -13.50 9.84
CA PRO A 62 -14.52 -13.91 8.49
C PRO A 62 -14.79 -15.43 8.46
N THR A 63 -15.80 -15.81 7.70
CA THR A 63 -16.02 -17.20 7.31
C THR A 63 -15.03 -17.59 6.21
N GLU A 64 -14.95 -18.89 5.92
CA GLU A 64 -14.14 -19.38 4.81
C GLU A 64 -14.59 -18.79 3.46
N ALA A 65 -15.90 -18.63 3.26
CA ALA A 65 -16.46 -17.98 2.08
C ALA A 65 -16.08 -16.50 1.98
N ASP A 66 -16.02 -15.76 3.10
CA ASP A 66 -15.56 -14.38 3.14
C ASP A 66 -14.09 -14.29 2.70
N ILE A 67 -13.24 -15.20 3.18
CA ILE A 67 -11.82 -15.25 2.81
C ILE A 67 -11.68 -15.60 1.33
N ALA A 68 -12.38 -16.62 0.85
CA ALA A 68 -12.33 -17.04 -0.56
C ALA A 68 -12.78 -15.92 -1.54
N ALA A 69 -13.65 -15.02 -1.09
CA ALA A 69 -14.09 -13.87 -1.88
C ALA A 69 -13.05 -12.74 -1.99
N CYS A 70 -11.98 -12.79 -1.18
CA CYS A 70 -10.90 -11.79 -1.20
C CYS A 70 -9.79 -12.16 -2.18
N ARG A 71 -8.89 -11.20 -2.42
CA ARG A 71 -7.58 -11.41 -3.06
C ARG A 71 -6.44 -11.06 -2.11
N VAL A 72 -6.71 -10.17 -1.14
CA VAL A 72 -5.74 -9.73 -0.15
C VAL A 72 -6.40 -9.75 1.23
N LEU A 73 -5.71 -10.35 2.19
CA LEU A 73 -6.10 -10.41 3.60
C LEU A 73 -5.04 -9.76 4.47
N PHE A 74 -5.43 -8.76 5.23
CA PHE A 74 -4.62 -8.20 6.32
C PHE A 74 -5.13 -8.69 7.66
N VAL A 75 -4.21 -9.07 8.55
CA VAL A 75 -4.50 -9.52 9.91
C VAL A 75 -3.71 -8.64 10.88
N ALA A 76 -4.38 -7.94 11.81
CA ALA A 76 -3.75 -7.01 12.74
C ALA A 76 -4.46 -6.99 14.11
N GLY A 77 -3.71 -7.22 15.18
CA GLY A 77 -4.28 -7.27 16.53
C GLY A 77 -5.14 -8.52 16.78
N VAL A 78 -4.71 -9.66 16.24
CA VAL A 78 -5.31 -10.98 16.41
C VAL A 78 -4.34 -11.88 17.17
N PRO A 79 -4.80 -12.74 18.09
CA PRO A 79 -3.94 -13.71 18.78
C PRO A 79 -3.15 -14.58 17.81
N PRO A 80 -1.93 -15.04 18.17
CA PRO A 80 -1.03 -15.78 17.28
C PRO A 80 -1.65 -17.02 16.65
N ASP A 81 -2.39 -17.83 17.45
CA ASP A 81 -3.02 -19.05 16.97
C ASP A 81 -4.10 -18.77 15.91
N GLN A 82 -4.95 -17.77 16.15
CA GLN A 82 -5.95 -17.33 15.18
C GLN A 82 -5.30 -16.71 13.94
N SER A 83 -4.21 -15.99 14.11
CA SER A 83 -3.46 -15.41 12.99
C SER A 83 -2.90 -16.52 12.08
N ALA A 84 -2.36 -17.58 12.66
CA ALA A 84 -1.87 -18.75 11.92
C ALA A 84 -3.01 -19.48 11.18
N GLU A 85 -4.16 -19.64 11.83
CA GLU A 85 -5.36 -20.25 11.21
C GLU A 85 -5.87 -19.41 10.03
N LEU A 86 -5.99 -18.10 10.20
CA LEU A 86 -6.41 -17.18 9.13
C LEU A 86 -5.44 -17.20 7.95
N ALA A 87 -4.13 -17.22 8.21
CA ALA A 87 -3.11 -17.30 7.18
C ALA A 87 -3.18 -18.63 6.42
N ALA A 88 -3.39 -19.76 7.11
CA ALA A 88 -3.56 -21.06 6.48
C ALA A 88 -4.80 -21.10 5.57
N LYS A 89 -5.93 -20.58 6.05
CA LYS A 89 -7.18 -20.48 5.26
C LYS A 89 -7.00 -19.57 4.03
N ALA A 90 -6.36 -18.42 4.19
CA ALA A 90 -6.08 -17.52 3.09
C ALA A 90 -5.26 -18.21 1.98
N ARG A 91 -4.18 -18.89 2.36
CA ARG A 91 -3.33 -19.65 1.42
C ARG A 91 -4.06 -20.79 0.72
N ALA A 92 -4.93 -21.53 1.45
CA ALA A 92 -5.76 -22.58 0.86
C ALA A 92 -6.67 -22.06 -0.26
N HIS A 93 -7.13 -20.80 -0.14
CA HIS A 93 -7.94 -20.11 -1.14
C HIS A 93 -7.13 -19.23 -2.11
N ARG A 94 -5.79 -19.29 -2.11
CA ARG A 94 -4.90 -18.48 -2.95
C ARG A 94 -5.09 -16.97 -2.73
N VAL A 95 -5.39 -16.58 -1.50
CA VAL A 95 -5.50 -15.20 -1.05
C VAL A 95 -4.16 -14.79 -0.45
N LEU A 96 -3.59 -13.70 -0.93
CA LEU A 96 -2.34 -13.15 -0.36
C LEU A 96 -2.59 -12.66 1.07
N VAL A 97 -1.76 -13.05 2.01
CA VAL A 97 -1.92 -12.68 3.41
C VAL A 97 -0.74 -11.89 3.96
N ASN A 98 -1.05 -10.87 4.75
CA ASN A 98 -0.09 -10.14 5.58
C ASN A 98 -0.58 -10.14 7.04
N VAL A 99 0.23 -10.67 7.92
CA VAL A 99 -0.02 -10.70 9.37
C VAL A 99 0.94 -9.73 10.05
N GLU A 100 0.41 -8.76 10.80
CA GLU A 100 1.22 -7.78 11.51
C GLU A 100 2.14 -8.49 12.52
N ASP A 101 3.41 -8.10 12.53
CA ASP A 101 4.48 -8.60 13.41
C ASP A 101 4.75 -10.12 13.34
N ALA A 102 4.27 -10.82 12.30
CA ALA A 102 4.45 -12.26 12.10
C ALA A 102 4.97 -12.59 10.69
N LEU A 103 6.24 -12.23 10.40
CA LEU A 103 6.86 -12.43 9.08
C LEU A 103 6.69 -13.83 8.46
N PRO A 104 6.80 -14.95 9.21
CA PRO A 104 6.61 -16.28 8.64
C PRO A 104 5.19 -16.55 8.12
N LEU A 105 4.21 -15.78 8.58
CA LEU A 105 2.82 -15.87 8.13
C LEU A 105 2.49 -14.92 6.96
N CYS A 106 3.46 -14.12 6.50
CA CYS A 106 3.25 -13.13 5.44
C CYS A 106 3.65 -13.67 4.07
N ASP A 107 2.79 -13.51 3.07
CA ASP A 107 3.13 -13.73 1.66
C ASP A 107 3.71 -12.49 1.00
N PHE A 108 3.41 -11.31 1.55
CA PHE A 108 3.95 -10.02 1.14
C PHE A 108 4.20 -9.11 2.34
N HIS A 109 5.06 -8.12 2.18
CA HIS A 109 5.38 -7.15 3.21
C HIS A 109 4.88 -5.77 2.82
N VAL A 110 4.50 -4.97 3.82
CA VAL A 110 4.14 -3.56 3.64
C VAL A 110 5.35 -2.71 4.00
N PRO A 111 6.07 -2.14 3.03
CA PRO A 111 7.23 -1.31 3.28
C PRO A 111 6.84 0.05 3.85
N ALA A 112 7.82 0.84 4.29
CA ALA A 112 7.62 2.26 4.53
C ALA A 112 7.45 2.96 3.17
N ILE A 113 6.42 3.80 3.02
CA ILE A 113 6.10 4.49 1.78
C ILE A 113 6.19 6.00 1.99
N LEU A 114 6.87 6.67 1.08
CA LEU A 114 6.78 8.12 0.87
C LEU A 114 5.96 8.38 -0.39
N ARG A 115 4.89 9.17 -0.26
CA ARG A 115 4.00 9.49 -1.37
C ARG A 115 4.00 10.99 -1.67
N ARG A 116 3.99 11.34 -2.96
CA ARG A 116 3.88 12.68 -3.50
C ARG A 116 2.96 12.64 -4.72
N GLY A 117 1.64 12.67 -4.50
CA GLY A 117 0.68 12.32 -5.54
C GLY A 117 0.93 10.91 -6.06
N ASP A 118 1.07 10.76 -7.38
CA ASP A 118 1.33 9.48 -8.04
C ASP A 118 2.77 8.95 -7.85
N LEU A 119 3.71 9.79 -7.40
CA LEU A 119 5.05 9.33 -7.06
C LEU A 119 5.02 8.57 -5.73
N ALA A 120 5.45 7.32 -5.76
CA ALA A 120 5.62 6.49 -4.57
C ALA A 120 7.06 5.97 -4.46
N LEU A 121 7.70 6.21 -3.32
CA LEU A 121 9.01 5.65 -2.98
C LEU A 121 8.83 4.64 -1.85
N SER A 122 9.21 3.41 -2.10
CA SER A 122 9.04 2.27 -1.19
C SER A 122 10.39 1.91 -0.57
N ILE A 123 10.43 1.80 0.77
CA ILE A 123 11.65 1.51 1.53
C ILE A 123 11.44 0.23 2.34
N SER A 124 12.18 -0.81 2.00
CA SER A 124 12.19 -2.07 2.75
C SER A 124 13.59 -2.41 3.21
N THR A 125 13.71 -2.92 4.42
CA THR A 125 14.93 -3.50 5.00
C THR A 125 14.80 -5.02 5.16
N GLY A 126 13.82 -5.65 4.50
CA GLY A 126 13.55 -7.08 4.67
C GLY A 126 13.15 -7.47 6.10
N GLY A 127 12.63 -6.52 6.88
CA GLY A 127 12.31 -6.74 8.30
C GLY A 127 13.49 -6.48 9.26
N ALA A 128 14.71 -6.23 8.74
CA ALA A 128 15.91 -6.09 9.57
C ALA A 128 15.88 -4.84 10.48
N SER A 129 15.28 -3.73 10.02
CA SER A 129 15.26 -2.50 10.83
C SER A 129 14.10 -1.56 10.48
N PRO A 130 12.97 -1.63 11.18
CA PRO A 130 11.89 -0.64 11.05
C PRO A 130 12.34 0.79 11.30
N THR A 131 13.28 0.97 12.24
CA THR A 131 13.86 2.29 12.56
C THR A 131 14.62 2.87 11.38
N LEU A 132 15.43 2.07 10.67
CA LEU A 132 16.15 2.51 9.47
C LEU A 132 15.17 2.89 8.36
N SER A 133 14.15 2.06 8.11
CA SER A 133 13.13 2.35 7.10
C SER A 133 12.41 3.68 7.40
N ARG A 134 12.07 3.95 8.66
CA ARG A 134 11.46 5.22 9.09
C ARG A 134 12.39 6.41 8.87
N ARG A 135 13.68 6.28 9.23
CA ARG A 135 14.68 7.36 9.04
C ARG A 135 14.93 7.65 7.56
N LEU A 136 15.04 6.60 6.75
CA LEU A 136 15.18 6.75 5.29
C LEU A 136 13.95 7.40 4.67
N ARG A 137 12.75 7.06 5.14
CA ARG A 137 11.52 7.73 4.67
C ARG A 137 11.54 9.23 4.98
N ALA A 138 11.99 9.62 6.17
CA ALA A 138 12.11 11.03 6.54
C ALA A 138 13.15 11.73 5.66
N TYR A 139 14.35 11.17 5.52
CA TYR A 139 15.41 11.69 4.67
C TYR A 139 14.98 11.87 3.20
N LEU A 140 14.32 10.86 2.64
CA LEU A 140 13.76 10.96 1.29
C LEU A 140 12.63 12.01 1.21
N GLY A 141 11.89 12.21 2.31
CA GLY A 141 10.87 13.25 2.41
C GLY A 141 11.44 14.67 2.22
N ASP A 142 12.65 14.90 2.74
CA ASP A 142 13.37 16.17 2.56
C ASP A 142 13.89 16.33 1.11
N LEU A 143 14.35 15.23 0.49
CA LEU A 143 14.82 15.24 -0.91
C LEU A 143 13.68 15.35 -1.92
N PHE A 144 12.51 14.81 -1.58
CA PHE A 144 11.31 14.79 -2.42
C PHE A 144 10.17 15.54 -1.71
N PRO A 145 10.18 16.90 -1.70
CA PRO A 145 9.13 17.70 -1.08
C PRO A 145 7.77 17.53 -1.76
N GLU A 146 6.70 18.12 -1.16
CA GLU A 146 5.32 18.00 -1.65
C GLU A 146 5.14 18.49 -3.09
N THR A 147 5.97 19.40 -3.56
CA THR A 147 5.96 19.89 -4.94
C THR A 147 6.16 18.81 -6.00
N TRP A 148 6.67 17.63 -5.63
CA TRP A 148 6.77 16.48 -6.55
C TRP A 148 5.41 15.97 -7.02
N ALA A 149 4.34 16.20 -6.28
CA ALA A 149 2.99 15.86 -6.74
C ALA A 149 2.63 16.63 -8.02
N GLU A 150 2.91 17.92 -8.07
CA GLU A 150 2.67 18.77 -9.25
C GLU A 150 3.63 18.44 -10.39
N ARG A 151 4.91 18.15 -10.08
CA ARG A 151 5.92 17.78 -11.08
C ARG A 151 5.52 16.53 -11.86
N ILE A 152 5.06 15.49 -11.13
CA ILE A 152 4.57 14.25 -11.75
C ILE A 152 3.36 14.52 -12.65
N GLN A 153 2.42 15.36 -12.22
CA GLN A 153 1.25 15.73 -13.03
C GLN A 153 1.67 16.49 -14.31
N ARG A 154 2.63 17.42 -14.23
CA ARG A 154 3.17 18.10 -15.41
C ARG A 154 3.80 17.12 -16.41
N ILE A 155 4.60 16.17 -15.92
CA ILE A 155 5.17 15.12 -16.77
C ILE A 155 4.06 14.31 -17.42
N ALA A 156 3.06 13.87 -16.65
CA ALA A 156 1.94 13.05 -17.16
C ALA A 156 1.15 13.79 -18.25
N ALA A 157 0.82 15.07 -18.03
CA ALA A 157 0.11 15.90 -19.01
C ALA A 157 0.92 16.05 -20.30
N MET A 158 2.19 16.45 -20.22
CA MET A 158 3.06 16.58 -21.39
C MET A 158 3.17 15.26 -22.18
N ARG A 159 3.37 14.14 -21.49
CA ARG A 159 3.44 12.81 -22.12
C ARG A 159 2.14 12.41 -22.81
N SER A 160 0.99 12.75 -22.21
CA SER A 160 -0.34 12.54 -22.79
C SER A 160 -0.51 13.32 -24.09
N ASP A 161 -0.15 14.60 -24.07
CA ASP A 161 -0.26 15.49 -25.24
C ASP A 161 0.64 15.02 -26.41
N LEU A 162 1.87 14.64 -26.11
CA LEU A 162 2.81 14.12 -27.13
C LEU A 162 2.30 12.81 -27.74
N ARG A 163 1.78 11.90 -26.92
CA ARG A 163 1.20 10.66 -27.40
C ARG A 163 -0.04 10.89 -28.27
N ALA A 164 -0.92 11.81 -27.89
CA ALA A 164 -2.09 12.18 -28.69
C ALA A 164 -1.71 12.74 -30.06
N LYS A 165 -0.53 13.36 -30.20
CA LYS A 165 0.04 13.84 -31.45
C LYS A 165 0.78 12.76 -32.26
N GLY A 166 0.80 11.51 -31.79
CA GLY A 166 1.51 10.41 -32.45
C GLY A 166 3.02 10.43 -32.30
N THR A 167 3.57 11.18 -31.34
CA THR A 167 5.02 11.28 -31.12
C THR A 167 5.61 9.91 -30.75
N PRO A 168 6.72 9.47 -31.37
CA PRO A 168 7.40 8.23 -31.04
C PRO A 168 7.78 8.16 -29.54
N ILE A 169 7.74 6.95 -28.97
CA ILE A 169 7.97 6.76 -27.54
C ILE A 169 9.36 7.23 -27.07
N GLY A 170 10.38 7.12 -27.94
CA GLY A 170 11.73 7.62 -27.67
C GLY A 170 11.77 9.13 -27.56
N ASP A 171 11.04 9.86 -28.42
CA ASP A 171 10.97 11.30 -28.39
C ASP A 171 10.18 11.82 -27.19
N VAL A 172 9.13 11.08 -26.75
CA VAL A 172 8.41 11.35 -25.50
C VAL A 172 9.33 11.21 -24.30
N ALA A 173 10.19 10.18 -24.27
CA ALA A 173 11.18 10.00 -23.21
C ALA A 173 12.19 11.16 -23.20
N ALA A 174 12.78 11.49 -24.37
CA ALA A 174 13.73 12.61 -24.49
C ALA A 174 13.12 13.97 -24.10
N ALA A 175 11.85 14.20 -24.39
CA ALA A 175 11.14 15.39 -23.95
C ALA A 175 10.96 15.42 -22.43
N THR A 176 10.74 14.26 -21.79
CA THR A 176 10.65 14.14 -20.33
C THR A 176 12.00 14.45 -19.67
N ASP A 177 13.09 13.90 -20.20
CA ASP A 177 14.46 14.16 -19.70
C ASP A 177 14.79 15.66 -19.79
N ARG A 178 14.53 16.29 -20.96
CA ARG A 178 14.73 17.74 -21.13
C ARG A 178 13.94 18.55 -20.09
N LEU A 179 12.67 18.25 -19.87
CA LEU A 179 11.86 18.95 -18.88
C LEU A 179 12.46 18.84 -17.48
N ILE A 180 12.90 17.65 -17.06
CA ILE A 180 13.53 17.43 -15.75
C ILE A 180 14.80 18.24 -15.60
N ASP A 181 15.64 18.28 -16.65
CA ASP A 181 16.92 18.99 -16.68
C ASP A 181 16.76 20.52 -16.70
N GLU A 182 15.84 21.04 -17.51
CA GLU A 182 15.55 22.48 -17.64
C GLU A 182 14.98 23.05 -16.34
N GLU A 183 14.13 22.30 -15.67
CA GLU A 183 13.54 22.69 -14.39
C GLU A 183 14.47 22.39 -13.19
N GLY A 184 15.58 21.71 -13.40
CA GLY A 184 16.54 21.38 -12.35
C GLY A 184 15.95 20.50 -11.23
N TRP A 185 15.02 19.61 -11.57
CA TRP A 185 14.32 18.79 -10.55
C TRP A 185 15.18 17.67 -9.97
N LEU A 186 16.13 17.19 -10.76
CA LEU A 186 17.12 16.22 -10.35
C LEU A 186 18.53 16.70 -10.71
N PRO A 187 19.57 16.26 -9.98
CA PRO A 187 20.95 16.52 -10.38
C PRO A 187 21.22 15.90 -11.74
N ARG A 188 21.87 16.68 -12.62
CA ARG A 188 22.30 16.18 -13.93
C ARG A 188 23.29 15.02 -13.74
N ARG A 189 23.10 13.97 -14.50
CA ARG A 189 24.02 12.83 -14.54
C ARG A 189 25.12 13.07 -15.53
#